data_44609f536623e85bcdf23a063fdc3c31
#
_entry.id   44609f536623e85bcdf23a063fdc3c31
#
_cell.length_a   1.000
_cell.length_b   1.000
_cell.length_c   1.000
_cell.angle_alpha   90.00
_cell.angle_beta   90.00
_cell.angle_gamma   90.00
#
_symmetry.space_group_name_H-M   'P 1'
#
loop_
_entity.id
_entity.type
_entity.pdbx_description
1 polymer ?
#
loop_
_entity_poly.entity_id
_entity_poly.type
_entity_poly.pdbx_seq_one_letter_code
_entity_poly.pdbx_strand_id
1 'polypeptide(L)'
;MSLLRLAASAVSVRISKSSGDACRLHRIYKIQLENGSRYIGQTNRFPEERFKEHVRESSKCSLLKEALKESPATIKTLVVVGPHQVDTFEKVAIALENTVVPDGLNMTVGGPGVKRRDEKYEKLRHDASLVMTLLATGKFISYDLLFMKGMISMTEEEFNAVKRLVEVEH
;
A
#
# COMPACT_ATOMS: atom_id res chain seq x y z
N MET A 1 -4.88 -18.80 -25.65
CA MET A 1 -3.65 -18.67 -24.85
C MET A 1 -3.33 -17.19 -24.68
N SER A 2 -3.69 -16.62 -23.53
CA SER A 2 -3.47 -15.20 -23.26
C SER A 2 -2.05 -15.03 -22.69
N LEU A 3 -1.20 -14.32 -23.42
CA LEU A 3 0.15 -13.93 -22.98
C LEU A 3 0.03 -12.80 -21.97
N LEU A 4 0.24 -13.13 -20.70
CA LEU A 4 0.46 -12.16 -19.61
C LEU A 4 1.72 -11.33 -19.95
N ARG A 5 1.55 -10.09 -20.41
CA ARG A 5 2.64 -9.12 -20.51
C ARG A 5 2.83 -8.47 -19.14
N LEU A 6 3.84 -8.93 -18.39
CA LEU A 6 4.37 -8.22 -17.23
C LEU A 6 5.24 -7.04 -17.74
N ALA A 7 4.80 -5.84 -17.54
CA ALA A 7 5.66 -4.67 -17.64
C ALA A 7 6.22 -4.37 -16.24
N ALA A 8 7.39 -4.93 -15.92
CA ALA A 8 8.10 -4.65 -14.68
C ALA A 8 8.99 -3.43 -14.88
N SER A 9 8.62 -2.30 -14.28
CA SER A 9 9.54 -1.18 -14.07
C SER A 9 10.30 -1.45 -12.76
N ALA A 10 11.50 -2.00 -12.87
CA ALA A 10 12.32 -2.36 -11.72
C ALA A 10 13.28 -1.23 -11.36
N VAL A 11 13.04 -0.59 -10.22
CA VAL A 11 14.12 0.09 -9.50
C VAL A 11 14.89 -0.97 -8.72
N SER A 12 16.04 -1.40 -9.24
CA SER A 12 16.88 -2.44 -8.65
C SER A 12 17.77 -1.83 -7.57
N VAL A 13 17.35 -1.94 -6.32
CA VAL A 13 18.23 -1.66 -5.17
C VAL A 13 19.01 -2.95 -4.86
N ARG A 14 20.30 -2.97 -5.18
CA ARG A 14 21.21 -4.05 -4.76
C ARG A 14 21.51 -3.93 -3.27
N ILE A 15 20.95 -4.82 -2.47
CA ILE A 15 21.30 -4.97 -1.06
C ILE A 15 22.32 -6.09 -0.94
N SER A 16 23.52 -5.78 -0.44
CA SER A 16 24.56 -6.75 -0.12
C SER A 16 24.12 -7.69 1.01
N LYS A 17 24.34 -8.97 0.86
CA LYS A 17 24.10 -9.97 1.90
C LYS A 17 25.11 -9.81 3.03
N SER A 18 24.71 -9.28 4.19
CA SER A 18 25.45 -9.44 5.44
C SER A 18 24.72 -10.45 6.34
N SER A 19 25.47 -11.43 6.81
CA SER A 19 25.02 -12.47 7.71
C SER A 19 24.85 -11.92 9.14
N GLY A 20 23.70 -12.14 9.73
CA GLY A 20 23.36 -11.80 11.11
C GLY A 20 22.00 -11.11 11.14
N ASP A 21 21.05 -11.53 11.99
CA ASP A 21 19.65 -11.11 12.15
C ASP A 21 19.24 -9.79 11.44
N ALA A 22 19.40 -9.80 10.13
CA ALA A 22 19.11 -8.66 9.29
C ALA A 22 17.60 -8.44 9.35
N CYS A 23 17.20 -7.36 9.97
CA CYS A 23 15.85 -6.81 9.99
C CYS A 23 15.25 -6.99 8.60
N ARG A 24 14.37 -8.00 8.42
CA ARG A 24 13.81 -8.34 7.11
C ARG A 24 12.96 -7.17 6.65
N LEU A 25 13.46 -6.42 5.68
CA LEU A 25 12.72 -5.32 5.09
C LEU A 25 11.45 -5.84 4.42
N HIS A 26 10.36 -5.10 4.61
CA HIS A 26 9.08 -5.35 4.00
C HIS A 26 8.85 -4.36 2.86
N ARG A 27 8.15 -4.81 1.84
CA ARG A 27 7.72 -3.99 0.70
C ARG A 27 6.22 -3.85 0.74
N ILE A 28 5.75 -2.62 0.70
CA ILE A 28 4.35 -2.32 0.39
C ILE A 28 4.27 -2.19 -1.12
N TYR A 29 3.36 -2.91 -1.74
CA TYR A 29 3.22 -2.94 -3.18
C TYR A 29 1.76 -2.70 -3.59
N LYS A 30 1.62 -2.17 -4.80
CA LYS A 30 0.33 -1.96 -5.46
C LYS A 30 0.23 -2.89 -6.66
N ILE A 31 -0.89 -3.56 -6.81
CA ILE A 31 -1.34 -4.22 -8.03
C ILE A 31 -2.41 -3.32 -8.64
N GLN A 32 -2.17 -2.89 -9.88
CA GLN A 32 -3.09 -2.08 -10.66
C GLN A 32 -3.56 -2.88 -11.85
N LEU A 33 -4.88 -3.12 -11.98
CA LEU A 33 -5.48 -3.77 -13.12
C LEU A 33 -5.84 -2.74 -14.21
N GLU A 34 -5.87 -3.16 -15.46
CA GLU A 34 -6.26 -2.30 -16.59
C GLU A 34 -7.69 -1.79 -16.49
N ASN A 35 -8.59 -2.54 -15.83
CA ASN A 35 -9.97 -2.11 -15.56
C ASN A 35 -10.09 -1.03 -14.47
N GLY A 36 -8.96 -0.55 -13.93
CA GLY A 36 -8.92 0.47 -12.88
C GLY A 36 -8.93 -0.08 -11.46
N SER A 37 -9.22 -1.35 -11.25
CA SER A 37 -9.22 -1.95 -9.90
C SER A 37 -7.81 -2.00 -9.31
N ARG A 38 -7.72 -1.83 -7.99
CA ARG A 38 -6.45 -1.75 -7.27
C ARG A 38 -6.43 -2.65 -6.05
N TYR A 39 -5.24 -3.14 -5.72
CA TYR A 39 -4.97 -3.90 -4.50
C TYR A 39 -3.64 -3.45 -3.90
N ILE A 40 -3.61 -3.29 -2.59
CA ILE A 40 -2.41 -3.03 -1.80
C ILE A 40 -2.08 -4.27 -0.97
N GLY A 41 -0.81 -4.62 -0.92
CA GLY A 41 -0.34 -5.72 -0.09
C GLY A 41 1.06 -5.48 0.45
N GLN A 42 1.47 -6.35 1.35
CA GLN A 42 2.81 -6.35 1.92
C GLN A 42 3.52 -7.70 1.67
N THR A 43 4.84 -7.65 1.59
CA THR A 43 5.68 -8.85 1.50
C THR A 43 7.11 -8.56 1.98
N ASN A 44 7.74 -9.56 2.60
CA ASN A 44 9.19 -9.54 2.89
C ASN A 44 10.03 -10.19 1.78
N ARG A 45 9.38 -10.59 0.68
CA ARG A 45 9.99 -11.14 -0.54
C ARG A 45 9.87 -10.14 -1.68
N PHE A 46 10.29 -10.53 -2.88
CA PHE A 46 10.05 -9.73 -4.08
C PHE A 46 8.55 -9.73 -4.42
N PRO A 47 7.95 -8.56 -4.75
CA PRO A 47 6.53 -8.45 -5.06
C PRO A 47 6.08 -9.37 -6.20
N GLU A 48 6.97 -9.63 -7.17
CA GLU A 48 6.71 -10.51 -8.31
C GLU A 48 6.49 -11.97 -7.88
N GLU A 49 7.17 -12.42 -6.82
CA GLU A 49 6.94 -13.76 -6.25
C GLU A 49 5.56 -13.81 -5.57
N ARG A 50 5.22 -12.75 -4.83
CA ARG A 50 3.91 -12.63 -4.18
C ARG A 50 2.79 -12.53 -5.21
N PHE A 51 3.01 -11.84 -6.32
CA PHE A 51 2.07 -11.75 -7.44
C PHE A 51 1.75 -13.14 -8.01
N LYS A 52 2.78 -13.98 -8.24
CA LYS A 52 2.60 -15.36 -8.70
C LYS A 52 1.76 -16.19 -7.72
N GLU A 53 1.84 -15.93 -6.43
CA GLU A 53 1.00 -16.59 -5.42
C GLU A 53 -0.47 -16.14 -5.51
N HIS A 54 -0.74 -14.86 -5.79
CA HIS A 54 -2.09 -14.36 -5.97
C HIS A 54 -2.82 -14.99 -7.17
N VAL A 55 -2.09 -15.33 -8.21
CA VAL A 55 -2.65 -15.97 -9.42
C VAL A 55 -2.98 -17.46 -9.19
N ARG A 56 -2.37 -18.11 -8.19
CA ARG A 56 -2.60 -19.55 -7.93
C ARG A 56 -4.00 -19.82 -7.39
N GLU A 57 -4.54 -21.00 -7.69
CA GLU A 57 -5.85 -21.47 -7.19
C GLU A 57 -5.94 -21.48 -5.65
N SER A 58 -4.83 -21.73 -4.96
CA SER A 58 -4.75 -21.73 -3.50
C SER A 58 -4.72 -20.34 -2.84
N SER A 59 -4.81 -19.26 -3.63
CA SER A 59 -4.80 -17.91 -3.09
C SER A 59 -5.99 -17.64 -2.18
N LYS A 60 -5.72 -17.12 -0.99
CA LYS A 60 -6.75 -16.67 -0.03
C LYS A 60 -7.40 -15.33 -0.40
N CYS A 61 -6.79 -14.57 -1.33
CA CYS A 61 -7.30 -13.30 -1.83
C CYS A 61 -8.27 -13.55 -2.99
N SER A 62 -9.46 -14.07 -2.71
CA SER A 62 -10.41 -14.53 -3.74
C SER A 62 -10.79 -13.43 -4.75
N LEU A 63 -11.10 -12.23 -4.29
CA LEU A 63 -11.45 -11.10 -5.16
C LEU A 63 -10.31 -10.72 -6.10
N LEU A 64 -9.09 -10.60 -5.58
CA LEU A 64 -7.92 -10.29 -6.41
C LEU A 64 -7.67 -11.41 -7.43
N LYS A 65 -7.78 -12.68 -7.01
CA LYS A 65 -7.60 -13.82 -7.90
C LYS A 65 -8.59 -13.81 -9.07
N GLU A 66 -9.88 -13.58 -8.79
CA GLU A 66 -10.90 -13.49 -9.85
C GLU A 66 -10.63 -12.30 -10.78
N ALA A 67 -10.34 -11.13 -10.22
CA ALA A 67 -10.03 -9.94 -11.03
C ALA A 67 -8.80 -10.14 -11.93
N LEU A 68 -7.77 -10.86 -11.47
CA LEU A 68 -6.57 -11.18 -12.25
C LEU A 68 -6.83 -12.18 -13.41
N LYS A 69 -7.94 -12.94 -13.38
CA LYS A 69 -8.36 -13.78 -14.51
C LYS A 69 -8.97 -12.95 -15.64
N GLU A 70 -9.61 -11.85 -15.28
CA GLU A 70 -10.41 -11.03 -16.21
C GLU A 70 -9.63 -9.87 -16.80
N SER A 71 -8.60 -9.36 -16.12
CA SER A 71 -7.89 -8.15 -16.51
C SER A 71 -6.39 -8.28 -16.28
N PRO A 72 -5.56 -7.86 -17.27
CA PRO A 72 -4.12 -7.72 -17.08
C PRO A 72 -3.80 -6.76 -15.93
N ALA A 73 -2.66 -6.98 -15.28
CA ALA A 73 -2.27 -6.19 -14.13
C ALA A 73 -0.77 -5.85 -14.15
N THR A 74 -0.44 -4.72 -13.54
CA THR A 74 0.93 -4.31 -13.22
C THR A 74 1.15 -4.36 -11.73
N ILE A 75 2.39 -4.62 -11.30
CA ILE A 75 2.79 -4.57 -9.90
C ILE A 75 3.90 -3.55 -9.70
N LYS A 76 3.77 -2.70 -8.67
CA LYS A 76 4.74 -1.67 -8.33
C LYS A 76 5.01 -1.70 -6.82
N THR A 77 6.29 -1.67 -6.42
CA THR A 77 6.65 -1.37 -5.02
C THR A 77 6.42 0.11 -4.75
N LEU A 78 5.63 0.41 -3.72
CA LEU A 78 5.39 1.78 -3.25
C LEU A 78 6.50 2.24 -2.31
N VAL A 79 6.85 1.40 -1.34
CA VAL A 79 7.87 1.75 -0.33
C VAL A 79 8.47 0.49 0.28
N VAL A 80 9.70 0.61 0.80
CA VAL A 80 10.38 -0.42 1.59
C VAL A 80 10.53 0.07 3.02
N VAL A 81 10.08 -0.72 3.99
CA VAL A 81 10.01 -0.35 5.41
C VAL A 81 10.53 -1.46 6.31
N GLY A 82 10.84 -1.10 7.56
CA GLY A 82 11.17 -2.06 8.61
C GLY A 82 9.94 -2.83 9.11
N PRO A 83 10.14 -3.96 9.81
CA PRO A 83 9.04 -4.82 10.28
C PRO A 83 8.10 -4.11 11.27
N HIS A 84 8.58 -3.13 12.02
CA HIS A 84 7.76 -2.39 12.98
C HIS A 84 6.81 -1.37 12.32
N GLN A 85 7.10 -0.97 11.10
CA GLN A 85 6.33 0.04 10.36
C GLN A 85 5.38 -0.57 9.33
N VAL A 86 5.54 -1.84 8.99
CA VAL A 86 4.87 -2.46 7.85
C VAL A 86 3.35 -2.37 7.95
N ASP A 87 2.77 -2.61 9.12
CA ASP A 87 1.31 -2.57 9.31
C ASP A 87 0.75 -1.16 9.18
N THR A 88 1.48 -0.14 9.70
CA THR A 88 1.09 1.26 9.55
C THR A 88 1.14 1.68 8.08
N PHE A 89 2.21 1.36 7.36
CA PHE A 89 2.35 1.72 5.95
C PHE A 89 1.35 0.99 5.04
N GLU A 90 1.07 -0.30 5.29
CA GLU A 90 0.03 -1.03 4.55
C GLU A 90 -1.34 -0.37 4.74
N LYS A 91 -1.74 -0.12 6.00
CA LYS A 91 -3.00 0.51 6.35
C LYS A 91 -3.16 1.90 5.73
N VAL A 92 -2.12 2.72 5.79
CA VAL A 92 -2.12 4.07 5.21
C VAL A 92 -2.19 4.00 3.67
N ALA A 93 -1.43 3.10 3.03
CA ALA A 93 -1.48 2.91 1.59
C ALA A 93 -2.86 2.44 1.11
N ILE A 94 -3.50 1.52 1.84
CA ILE A 94 -4.89 1.07 1.56
C ILE A 94 -5.85 2.25 1.66
N ALA A 95 -5.70 3.12 2.66
CA ALA A 95 -6.55 4.29 2.85
C ALA A 95 -6.35 5.34 1.76
N LEU A 96 -5.10 5.68 1.42
CA LEU A 96 -4.75 6.63 0.35
C LEU A 96 -5.28 6.18 -1.02
N GLU A 97 -5.09 4.93 -1.35
CA GLU A 97 -5.50 4.35 -2.63
C GLU A 97 -6.99 3.95 -2.66
N ASN A 98 -7.68 4.04 -1.52
CA ASN A 98 -9.08 3.64 -1.35
C ASN A 98 -9.36 2.24 -1.93
N THR A 99 -8.57 1.26 -1.53
CA THR A 99 -8.61 -0.08 -2.15
C THR A 99 -9.48 -1.09 -1.40
N VAL A 100 -10.16 -0.70 -0.32
CA VAL A 100 -11.10 -1.58 0.38
C VAL A 100 -12.40 -1.73 -0.43
N VAL A 101 -12.95 -2.93 -0.45
CA VAL A 101 -14.24 -3.19 -1.11
C VAL A 101 -15.35 -2.23 -0.62
N PRO A 102 -16.23 -1.74 -1.50
CA PRO A 102 -16.39 -2.11 -2.92
C PRO A 102 -15.47 -1.33 -3.89
N ASP A 103 -14.72 -0.32 -3.43
CA ASP A 103 -13.95 0.61 -4.28
C ASP A 103 -12.66 -0.02 -4.84
N GLY A 104 -12.19 -1.13 -4.25
CA GLY A 104 -11.01 -1.86 -4.67
C GLY A 104 -11.07 -3.34 -4.28
N LEU A 105 -9.92 -4.00 -4.25
CA LEU A 105 -9.81 -5.45 -4.10
C LEU A 105 -9.31 -5.90 -2.71
N ASN A 106 -9.05 -4.98 -1.78
CA ASN A 106 -8.72 -5.33 -0.40
C ASN A 106 -9.99 -5.68 0.39
N MET A 107 -10.02 -6.86 1.01
CA MET A 107 -11.12 -7.29 1.87
C MET A 107 -11.05 -6.69 3.27
N THR A 108 -9.91 -6.15 3.65
CA THR A 108 -9.63 -5.59 4.97
C THR A 108 -8.92 -4.24 4.85
N VAL A 109 -8.95 -3.47 5.92
CA VAL A 109 -8.31 -2.15 6.02
C VAL A 109 -6.80 -2.21 6.29
N GLY A 110 -6.20 -3.41 6.26
CA GLY A 110 -4.78 -3.63 6.58
C GLY A 110 -4.47 -3.70 8.08
N GLY A 111 -3.21 -3.97 8.38
CA GLY A 111 -2.73 -4.17 9.75
C GLY A 111 -3.14 -5.51 10.36
N PRO A 112 -2.81 -5.76 11.65
CA PRO A 112 -3.05 -7.03 12.30
C PRO A 112 -4.55 -7.31 12.49
N GLY A 113 -4.95 -8.55 12.16
CA GLY A 113 -6.33 -9.03 12.29
C GLY A 113 -7.23 -8.70 11.11
N VAL A 114 -8.46 -9.26 11.16
CA VAL A 114 -9.47 -9.04 10.13
C VAL A 114 -10.27 -7.79 10.51
N LYS A 115 -9.97 -6.68 9.85
CA LYS A 115 -10.70 -5.42 10.05
C LYS A 115 -11.42 -5.05 8.77
N ARG A 116 -12.72 -4.81 8.89
CA ARG A 116 -13.56 -4.28 7.80
C ARG A 116 -13.51 -2.76 7.78
N ARG A 117 -14.01 -2.18 6.71
CA ARG A 117 -14.25 -0.73 6.58
C ARG A 117 -15.19 -0.27 7.71
N ASP A 118 -14.72 0.68 8.51
CA ASP A 118 -15.42 1.27 9.66
C ASP A 118 -15.19 2.79 9.70
N GLU A 119 -15.79 3.46 10.67
CA GLU A 119 -15.63 4.92 10.86
C GLU A 119 -14.18 5.33 11.05
N LYS A 120 -13.40 4.51 11.75
CA LYS A 120 -11.97 4.77 11.96
C LYS A 120 -11.17 4.72 10.68
N TYR A 121 -11.50 3.79 9.77
CA TYR A 121 -10.90 3.74 8.44
C TYR A 121 -11.28 4.96 7.60
N GLU A 122 -12.57 5.35 7.59
CA GLU A 122 -13.03 6.51 6.84
C GLU A 122 -12.34 7.80 7.31
N LYS A 123 -12.14 7.94 8.60
CA LYS A 123 -11.42 9.06 9.17
C LYS A 123 -9.97 9.08 8.76
N LEU A 124 -9.27 7.94 8.83
CA LEU A 124 -7.90 7.83 8.34
C LEU A 124 -7.81 8.18 6.84
N ARG A 125 -8.74 7.68 6.03
CA ARG A 125 -8.80 7.96 4.59
C ARG A 125 -8.96 9.46 4.31
N HIS A 126 -9.88 10.11 5.01
CA HIS A 126 -10.09 11.55 4.91
C HIS A 126 -8.83 12.33 5.30
N ASP A 127 -8.24 12.03 6.46
CA ASP A 127 -7.04 12.69 6.97
C ASP A 127 -5.85 12.50 6.01
N ALA A 128 -5.64 11.28 5.50
CA ALA A 128 -4.57 10.97 4.56
C ALA A 128 -4.75 11.73 3.23
N SER A 129 -5.96 11.80 2.71
CA SER A 129 -6.28 12.58 1.50
C SER A 129 -6.03 14.08 1.70
N LEU A 130 -6.39 14.63 2.86
CA LEU A 130 -6.11 16.03 3.21
C LEU A 130 -4.60 16.30 3.25
N VAL A 131 -3.84 15.45 3.94
CA VAL A 131 -2.37 15.58 4.04
C VAL A 131 -1.74 15.50 2.64
N MET A 132 -2.13 14.55 1.81
CA MET A 132 -1.67 14.42 0.43
C MET A 132 -1.94 15.69 -0.38
N THR A 133 -3.15 16.23 -0.29
CA THR A 133 -3.55 17.47 -0.98
C THR A 133 -2.70 18.66 -0.53
N LEU A 134 -2.45 18.79 0.77
CA LEU A 134 -1.60 19.85 1.32
C LEU A 134 -0.15 19.71 0.86
N LEU A 135 0.41 18.50 0.84
CA LEU A 135 1.75 18.23 0.31
C LEU A 135 1.88 18.62 -1.16
N ALA A 136 0.86 18.34 -1.98
CA ALA A 136 0.85 18.70 -3.39
C ALA A 136 0.89 20.23 -3.63
N THR A 137 0.53 21.06 -2.63
CA THR A 137 0.67 22.53 -2.73
C THR A 137 2.12 23.02 -2.58
N GLY A 138 3.06 22.15 -2.27
CA GLY A 138 4.47 22.50 -2.00
C GLY A 138 4.69 23.33 -0.72
N LYS A 139 3.68 23.50 0.11
CA LYS A 139 3.78 24.22 1.39
C LYS A 139 4.30 23.28 2.48
N PHE A 140 5.13 23.85 3.37
CA PHE A 140 5.53 23.12 4.56
C PHE A 140 4.31 22.85 5.44
N ILE A 141 4.12 21.58 5.81
CA ILE A 141 3.07 21.16 6.74
C ILE A 141 3.69 20.46 7.94
N SER A 142 3.19 20.77 9.13
CA SER A 142 3.57 20.15 10.39
C SER A 142 2.45 19.31 10.94
N TYR A 143 2.78 18.12 11.45
CA TYR A 143 1.82 17.27 12.14
C TYR A 143 1.17 18.00 13.31
N ASP A 144 1.97 18.61 14.20
CA ASP A 144 1.49 19.32 15.39
C ASP A 144 0.50 20.41 15.04
N LEU A 145 0.79 21.19 14.01
CA LEU A 145 -0.10 22.28 13.58
C LEU A 145 -1.45 21.75 13.11
N LEU A 146 -1.46 20.67 12.29
CA LEU A 146 -2.71 20.11 11.79
C LEU A 146 -3.51 19.42 12.91
N PHE A 147 -2.83 18.69 13.79
CA PHE A 147 -3.44 18.02 14.93
C PHE A 147 -4.02 18.98 15.94
N MET A 148 -3.26 20.02 16.35
CA MET A 148 -3.73 21.05 17.29
C MET A 148 -4.91 21.87 16.76
N LYS A 149 -4.99 22.07 15.44
CA LYS A 149 -6.13 22.71 14.78
C LYS A 149 -7.33 21.79 14.59
N GLY A 150 -7.24 20.53 14.99
CA GLY A 150 -8.29 19.53 14.81
C GLY A 150 -8.55 19.19 13.34
N MET A 151 -7.60 19.48 12.43
CA MET A 151 -7.74 19.19 11.00
C MET A 151 -7.52 17.72 10.69
N ILE A 152 -6.69 17.05 11.48
CA ILE A 152 -6.41 15.60 11.38
C ILE A 152 -6.51 14.96 12.77
N SER A 153 -6.75 13.66 12.77
CA SER A 153 -6.79 12.82 13.98
C SER A 153 -5.92 11.58 13.88
N MET A 154 -5.26 11.41 12.74
CA MET A 154 -4.30 10.32 12.53
C MET A 154 -3.11 10.46 13.49
N THR A 155 -2.40 9.38 13.74
CA THR A 155 -1.17 9.39 14.53
C THR A 155 -0.03 10.05 13.76
N GLU A 156 1.02 10.49 14.46
CA GLU A 156 2.23 11.02 13.81
C GLU A 156 2.92 9.97 12.92
N GLU A 157 2.87 8.70 13.31
CA GLU A 157 3.41 7.60 12.50
C GLU A 157 2.64 7.45 11.18
N GLU A 158 1.30 7.51 11.22
CA GLU A 158 0.44 7.50 10.03
C GLU A 158 0.68 8.73 9.14
N PHE A 159 0.84 9.92 9.73
CA PHE A 159 1.17 11.15 9.00
C PHE A 159 2.53 11.02 8.26
N ASN A 160 3.55 10.52 8.95
CA ASN A 160 4.87 10.30 8.34
C ASN A 160 4.82 9.22 7.25
N ALA A 161 3.96 8.21 7.40
CA ALA A 161 3.72 7.21 6.35
C ALA A 161 3.08 7.84 5.10
N VAL A 162 2.08 8.73 5.25
CA VAL A 162 1.51 9.48 4.12
C VAL A 162 2.59 10.27 3.39
N LYS A 163 3.38 11.05 4.11
CA LYS A 163 4.46 11.85 3.51
C LYS A 163 5.39 11.00 2.66
N ARG A 164 5.88 9.90 3.22
CA ARG A 164 6.82 9.02 2.55
C ARG A 164 6.23 8.31 1.34
N LEU A 165 4.95 7.92 1.38
CA LEU A 165 4.26 7.31 0.24
C LEU A 165 4.06 8.30 -0.91
N VAL A 166 3.75 9.56 -0.61
CA VAL A 166 3.57 10.61 -1.62
C VAL A 166 4.90 11.02 -2.26
N GLU A 167 5.99 11.12 -1.49
CA GLU A 167 7.33 11.47 -1.99
C GLU A 167 7.89 10.46 -3.01
N VAL A 168 7.48 9.20 -2.94
CA VAL A 168 7.96 8.15 -3.87
C VAL A 168 7.20 8.16 -5.20
N GLU A 169 6.03 8.79 -5.27
CA GLU A 169 5.24 8.88 -6.51
C GLU A 169 5.64 10.04 -7.44
N HIS A 170 6.50 10.95 -6.95
CA HIS A 170 7.07 12.06 -7.70
C HIS A 170 8.56 11.85 -7.96
#